data_309ea7854f691d4be509a765019b9187
#
_entry.id   309ea7854f691d4be509a765019b9187
#
_cell.length_a   1.000
_cell.length_b   1.000
_cell.length_c   1.000
_cell.angle_alpha   90.00
_cell.angle_beta   90.00
_cell.angle_gamma   90.00
#
_symmetry.space_group_name_H-M   'P 1'
#
loop_
_entity.id
_entity.type
_entity.pdbx_description
1 polymer ?
#
loop_
_entity_poly.entity_id
_entity_poly.type
_entity_poly.pdbx_seq_one_letter_code
_entity_poly.pdbx_strand_id
1 'polypeptide(L)'
;MKTRRSPCGLRRGKRRGRNQREFATYLEMYESDRPPEKTHCDWSPPRVSTPSPLESLEYDVKNAFFHGDLDEEIYMNIPPGFEGNTSNNMCKLKKAICGLKQSLRAWFGRFAKVMKESGYKQSQGDHTLFIKHSAAGGVIVLLVYVDDIIVTGNDEREKHEVKQRLATKFEIKELGKLKKIGCKPVSTPMDPNHKLGEAKEEPVVIKECTKGWLVGSYTLLTLGQNIAYSVSVISQFMHDPREPHLQAAYKVLHYLKGNPEKEILFKKNNTLALEAYTDADYASSLVDQRSTTGYCTFLGGNLVTWRSKKQNVVARSSAKSKFRVIAQGLCELLWLKIILDDLRIKWDGPMKLYCDNKSAINIAHNPIQYDRTKPIEIDRHFIEEKLEEGIVCMSYVPSEHQLANILTKGLNSSMFHDLVFKLGMEDIYSSA
;
A
#
# COMPACT_ATOMS: atom_id res chain seq x y z
N MET A 1 -42.58 46.97 1.42
CA MET A 1 -41.85 46.35 2.54
C MET A 1 -41.11 45.11 2.07
N LYS A 2 -39.81 45.14 2.18
CA LYS A 2 -38.79 44.08 1.98
C LYS A 2 -38.92 43.14 0.75
N THR A 3 -38.34 43.59 -0.32
CA THR A 3 -37.97 42.87 -1.52
C THR A 3 -36.80 41.90 -1.26
N ARG A 4 -36.93 40.62 -1.60
CA ARG A 4 -35.81 39.68 -1.72
C ARG A 4 -35.32 39.63 -3.17
N ARG A 5 -34.08 40.04 -3.36
CA ARG A 5 -33.33 39.87 -4.60
C ARG A 5 -32.66 38.48 -4.62
N SER A 6 -32.83 37.76 -5.75
CA SER A 6 -32.02 36.61 -6.14
C SER A 6 -30.70 37.11 -6.74
N PRO A 7 -29.60 36.46 -6.51
CA PRO A 7 -28.44 36.60 -7.37
C PRO A 7 -28.16 35.28 -8.14
N CYS A 8 -28.55 35.27 -9.40
CA CYS A 8 -28.03 34.35 -10.38
C CYS A 8 -26.75 34.96 -10.97
N GLY A 9 -25.60 34.36 -10.74
CA GLY A 9 -24.33 34.81 -11.28
C GLY A 9 -23.38 33.59 -11.43
N LEU A 10 -23.59 32.85 -12.52
CA LEU A 10 -22.71 31.78 -12.97
C LEU A 10 -21.31 32.31 -13.32
N ARG A 11 -20.29 32.08 -12.47
CA ARG A 11 -18.87 32.19 -12.82
C ARG A 11 -18.34 30.81 -13.16
N ARG A 12 -18.20 30.50 -14.44
CA ARG A 12 -17.34 29.41 -14.95
C ARG A 12 -15.89 29.75 -14.62
N GLY A 13 -15.25 29.02 -13.78
CA GLY A 13 -13.82 29.17 -13.51
C GLY A 13 -13.24 28.54 -12.22
N LYS A 14 -14.06 27.89 -11.39
CA LYS A 14 -13.56 27.34 -10.10
C LYS A 14 -13.79 25.82 -9.91
N ARG A 15 -14.24 25.08 -10.91
CA ARG A 15 -14.55 23.64 -10.75
C ARG A 15 -13.30 22.76 -10.62
N ARG A 16 -12.20 23.05 -11.36
CA ARG A 16 -10.98 22.21 -11.27
C ARG A 16 -10.31 22.20 -9.90
N GLY A 17 -10.27 23.34 -9.20
CA GLY A 17 -9.65 23.42 -7.87
C GLY A 17 -10.52 22.86 -6.73
N ARG A 18 -11.83 22.71 -6.95
CA ARG A 18 -12.75 22.16 -5.94
C ARG A 18 -12.66 20.63 -5.90
N ASN A 19 -12.67 19.97 -7.05
CA ASN A 19 -12.57 18.50 -7.14
C ASN A 19 -11.24 17.95 -6.58
N GLN A 20 -10.13 18.66 -6.80
CA GLN A 20 -8.84 18.25 -6.20
C GLN A 20 -8.83 18.40 -4.66
N ARG A 21 -9.46 19.41 -4.11
CA ARG A 21 -9.58 19.58 -2.64
C ARG A 21 -10.53 18.55 -2.03
N GLU A 22 -11.66 18.27 -2.68
CA GLU A 22 -12.63 17.26 -2.22
C GLU A 22 -12.03 15.84 -2.28
N PHE A 23 -11.24 15.55 -3.32
CA PHE A 23 -10.51 14.28 -3.42
C PHE A 23 -9.39 14.16 -2.37
N ALA A 24 -8.61 15.23 -2.13
CA ALA A 24 -7.61 15.26 -1.05
C ALA A 24 -8.27 15.06 0.31
N THR A 25 -9.41 15.70 0.57
CA THR A 25 -10.20 15.52 1.80
C THR A 25 -10.75 14.09 1.91
N TYR A 26 -11.16 13.49 0.79
CA TYR A 26 -11.62 12.10 0.75
C TYR A 26 -10.46 11.12 1.05
N LEU A 27 -9.29 11.33 0.45
CA LEU A 27 -8.08 10.57 0.77
C LEU A 27 -7.65 10.77 2.22
N GLU A 28 -7.70 12.01 2.74
CA GLU A 28 -7.42 12.33 4.15
C GLU A 28 -8.42 11.66 5.10
N MET A 29 -9.71 11.59 4.76
CA MET A 29 -10.70 10.83 5.53
C MET A 29 -10.43 9.33 5.53
N TYR A 30 -10.01 8.74 4.41
CA TYR A 30 -9.59 7.35 4.33
C TYR A 30 -8.24 7.09 5.00
N GLU A 31 -7.36 8.10 5.07
CA GLU A 31 -6.10 8.04 5.80
C GLU A 31 -6.28 8.33 7.29
N SER A 32 -7.24 9.16 7.70
CA SER A 32 -7.53 9.46 9.12
C SER A 32 -8.17 8.29 9.87
N ASP A 33 -8.80 7.35 9.18
CA ASP A 33 -9.21 6.05 9.73
C ASP A 33 -8.03 5.07 9.94
N ARG A 34 -6.81 5.49 9.63
CA ARG A 34 -5.62 4.80 10.13
C ARG A 34 -5.47 5.20 11.59
N PRO A 35 -5.52 4.24 12.55
CA PRO A 35 -5.12 4.55 13.91
C PRO A 35 -3.69 5.14 13.86
N PRO A 36 -3.32 6.04 14.81
CA PRO A 36 -1.96 6.60 14.87
C PRO A 36 -0.98 5.56 15.40
N GLU A 37 -0.99 4.38 14.85
CA GLU A 37 -0.14 3.26 15.22
C GLU A 37 0.78 2.94 14.06
N LYS A 38 2.07 3.20 14.33
CA LYS A 38 3.21 2.32 14.07
C LYS A 38 2.94 1.20 13.05
N THR A 39 2.30 1.46 11.96
CA THR A 39 2.37 0.58 10.81
C THR A 39 3.53 1.06 9.96
N HIS A 40 4.73 0.59 10.35
CA HIS A 40 5.80 0.41 9.40
C HIS A 40 5.25 -0.53 8.32
N CYS A 41 4.61 0.03 7.31
CA CYS A 41 4.43 -0.70 6.07
C CYS A 41 5.76 -0.55 5.32
N ASP A 42 6.67 -1.51 5.51
CA ASP A 42 7.80 -1.68 4.62
C ASP A 42 7.23 -2.01 3.23
N TRP A 43 7.06 -0.98 2.42
CA TRP A 43 6.79 -1.17 1.01
C TRP A 43 8.15 -1.30 0.31
N SER A 44 8.66 -2.53 0.26
CA SER A 44 9.64 -2.90 -0.74
C SER A 44 8.86 -3.27 -2.00
N PRO A 45 9.06 -2.61 -3.14
CA PRO A 45 8.39 -3.01 -4.36
C PRO A 45 8.74 -4.47 -4.66
N PRO A 46 7.80 -5.25 -5.22
CA PRO A 46 8.10 -6.59 -5.68
C PRO A 46 9.29 -6.52 -6.63
N ARG A 47 10.24 -7.43 -6.47
CA ARG A 47 11.34 -7.55 -7.42
C ARG A 47 10.75 -7.85 -8.78
N VAL A 48 10.87 -6.89 -9.67
CA VAL A 48 10.40 -6.97 -11.03
C VAL A 48 11.54 -7.49 -11.88
N SER A 49 11.43 -8.71 -12.37
CA SER A 49 12.28 -9.18 -13.47
C SER A 49 11.75 -8.57 -14.77
N THR A 50 12.40 -7.51 -15.22
CA THR A 50 12.12 -6.93 -16.55
C THR A 50 13.01 -7.57 -17.59
N PRO A 51 12.51 -7.79 -18.83
CA PRO A 51 13.34 -8.30 -19.94
C PRO A 51 14.38 -7.30 -20.46
N SER A 52 14.50 -6.12 -19.83
CA SER A 52 15.52 -5.11 -20.10
C SER A 52 15.67 -4.28 -18.82
N PRO A 53 16.90 -4.13 -18.28
CA PRO A 53 17.09 -3.74 -16.89
C PRO A 53 16.88 -2.24 -16.70
N LEU A 54 15.72 -1.86 -16.23
CA LEU A 54 15.63 -0.70 -15.37
C LEU A 54 16.10 -1.19 -13.99
N GLU A 55 17.42 -1.22 -13.79
CA GLU A 55 17.99 -1.55 -12.47
C GLU A 55 17.47 -0.55 -11.45
N SER A 56 16.70 -1.06 -10.48
CA SER A 56 16.39 -0.31 -9.27
C SER A 56 17.56 -0.43 -8.30
N LEU A 57 18.00 0.69 -7.77
CA LEU A 57 19.03 0.76 -6.74
C LEU A 57 18.32 0.98 -5.40
N GLU A 58 18.63 0.12 -4.43
CA GLU A 58 18.05 0.19 -3.08
C GLU A 58 19.12 0.62 -2.08
N TYR A 59 18.82 1.64 -1.29
CA TYR A 59 19.70 2.20 -0.28
C TYR A 59 18.99 2.27 1.06
N ASP A 60 19.65 1.84 2.13
CA ASP A 60 19.29 2.06 3.52
C ASP A 60 20.05 3.28 4.04
N VAL A 61 19.35 4.21 4.68
CA VAL A 61 19.96 5.39 5.32
C VAL A 61 20.22 5.08 6.78
N LYS A 62 21.47 4.86 7.11
CA LYS A 62 21.87 4.56 8.48
C LYS A 62 21.51 5.70 9.42
N ASN A 63 20.78 5.36 10.51
CA ASN A 63 20.34 6.33 11.51
C ASN A 63 19.54 7.50 10.92
N ALA A 64 18.64 7.25 9.96
CA ALA A 64 17.87 8.24 9.22
C ALA A 64 17.31 9.36 10.12
N PHE A 65 16.74 9.02 11.28
CA PHE A 65 16.16 10.00 12.21
C PHE A 65 17.17 11.01 12.75
N PHE A 66 18.45 10.64 12.93
CA PHE A 66 19.48 11.56 13.40
C PHE A 66 19.84 12.65 12.38
N HIS A 67 19.42 12.52 11.12
CA HIS A 67 19.56 13.57 10.13
C HIS A 67 18.46 14.62 10.22
N GLY A 68 17.34 14.35 10.91
CA GLY A 68 16.22 15.27 11.05
C GLY A 68 16.53 16.46 11.96
N ASP A 69 16.17 17.66 11.51
CA ASP A 69 16.25 18.88 12.31
C ASP A 69 14.96 19.00 13.15
N LEU A 70 15.11 19.44 14.41
CA LEU A 70 13.99 19.65 15.32
C LEU A 70 13.54 21.10 15.24
N ASP A 71 12.27 21.34 14.92
CA ASP A 71 11.66 22.67 14.89
C ASP A 71 11.35 23.19 16.31
N GLU A 72 11.15 22.26 17.25
CA GLU A 72 10.81 22.56 18.65
C GLU A 72 11.97 22.19 19.57
N GLU A 73 12.08 22.94 20.69
CA GLU A 73 13.04 22.61 21.75
C GLU A 73 12.58 21.38 22.52
N ILE A 74 13.31 20.29 22.41
CA ILE A 74 13.05 19.05 23.14
C ILE A 74 14.17 18.80 24.14
N TYR A 75 13.76 18.45 25.34
CA TYR A 75 14.65 18.09 26.43
C TYR A 75 14.43 16.64 26.83
N MET A 76 15.50 15.94 27.18
CA MET A 76 15.47 14.60 27.73
C MET A 76 16.30 14.51 29.01
N ASN A 77 16.00 13.53 29.85
CA ASN A 77 16.85 13.22 31.00
C ASN A 77 18.24 12.76 30.51
N ILE A 78 19.28 13.18 31.22
CA ILE A 78 20.64 12.75 30.90
C ILE A 78 20.72 11.24 31.06
N PRO A 79 21.22 10.49 30.06
CA PRO A 79 21.38 9.05 30.18
C PRO A 79 22.31 8.67 31.32
N PRO A 80 22.06 7.55 32.03
CA PRO A 80 22.95 7.04 33.08
C PRO A 80 24.40 6.92 32.58
N GLY A 81 25.36 7.41 33.35
CA GLY A 81 26.79 7.40 32.99
C GLY A 81 27.29 8.65 32.27
N PHE A 82 26.40 9.61 31.93
CA PHE A 82 26.76 10.92 31.36
C PHE A 82 26.47 12.08 32.32
N GLU A 83 26.36 11.80 33.60
CA GLU A 83 26.08 12.76 34.66
C GLU A 83 27.28 13.72 34.82
N GLY A 84 27.23 14.86 34.14
CA GLY A 84 28.19 15.93 34.30
C GLY A 84 27.79 16.88 35.43
N ASN A 85 28.68 17.82 35.82
CA ASN A 85 28.51 18.82 36.89
C ASN A 85 27.41 19.89 36.62
N THR A 86 26.34 19.55 35.89
CA THR A 86 25.25 20.44 35.58
C THR A 86 24.09 20.24 36.57
N SER A 87 23.66 21.29 37.23
CA SER A 87 22.55 21.33 38.19
C SER A 87 21.17 20.96 37.60
N ASN A 88 21.05 20.79 36.31
CA ASN A 88 19.86 20.32 35.61
C ASN A 88 20.08 18.94 35.02
N ASN A 89 19.33 17.92 35.48
CA ASN A 89 19.36 16.54 34.95
C ASN A 89 18.73 16.42 33.54
N MET A 90 18.66 17.50 32.76
CA MET A 90 18.04 17.53 31.43
C MET A 90 19.02 18.08 30.41
N CYS A 91 19.06 17.42 29.24
CA CYS A 91 19.82 17.89 28.07
C CYS A 91 18.88 18.25 26.91
N LYS A 92 19.20 19.33 26.19
CA LYS A 92 18.50 19.75 24.98
C LYS A 92 18.94 18.90 23.80
N LEU A 93 18.00 18.30 23.08
CA LEU A 93 18.29 17.57 21.85
C LEU A 93 18.61 18.53 20.71
N LYS A 94 19.70 18.28 20.00
CA LYS A 94 20.08 19.03 18.80
C LYS A 94 19.51 18.41 17.52
N LYS A 95 19.21 17.12 17.54
CA LYS A 95 18.70 16.35 16.41
C LYS A 95 17.58 15.39 16.86
N ALA A 96 16.75 14.97 15.95
CA ALA A 96 15.74 13.96 16.20
C ALA A 96 16.41 12.63 16.59
N ILE A 97 15.77 11.86 17.48
CA ILE A 97 16.19 10.53 17.89
C ILE A 97 15.06 9.53 17.67
N CYS A 98 15.37 8.25 17.53
CA CYS A 98 14.38 7.20 17.41
C CYS A 98 13.43 7.21 18.63
N GLY A 99 12.11 7.07 18.38
CA GLY A 99 11.08 7.06 19.43
C GLY A 99 10.37 8.39 19.70
N LEU A 100 10.84 9.52 19.17
CA LEU A 100 10.08 10.78 19.22
C LEU A 100 8.98 10.78 18.16
N LYS A 101 7.79 11.25 18.50
CA LYS A 101 6.65 11.34 17.55
C LYS A 101 6.95 12.13 16.27
N GLN A 102 7.84 13.11 16.34
CA GLN A 102 8.19 14.00 15.25
C GLN A 102 9.44 13.60 14.46
N SER A 103 10.16 12.55 14.89
CA SER A 103 11.42 12.13 14.24
C SER A 103 11.25 11.79 12.76
N LEU A 104 10.16 11.08 12.43
CA LEU A 104 9.82 10.73 11.04
C LEU A 104 9.58 11.98 10.19
N ARG A 105 8.82 12.95 10.70
CA ARG A 105 8.54 14.21 10.02
C ARG A 105 9.79 15.05 9.85
N ALA A 106 10.64 15.14 10.86
CA ALA A 106 11.89 15.88 10.83
C ALA A 106 12.88 15.28 9.80
N TRP A 107 13.02 13.97 9.79
CA TRP A 107 13.80 13.25 8.79
C TRP A 107 13.28 13.49 7.38
N PHE A 108 12.00 13.21 7.15
CA PHE A 108 11.38 13.37 5.83
C PHE A 108 11.47 14.82 5.33
N GLY A 109 11.25 15.81 6.19
CA GLY A 109 11.40 17.23 5.88
C GLY A 109 12.83 17.57 5.41
N ARG A 110 13.84 17.03 6.07
CA ARG A 110 15.25 17.18 5.69
C ARG A 110 15.54 16.53 4.34
N PHE A 111 15.07 15.28 4.14
CA PHE A 111 15.22 14.57 2.88
C PHE A 111 14.54 15.31 1.72
N ALA A 112 13.27 15.70 1.88
CA ALA A 112 12.49 16.41 0.87
C ALA A 112 13.17 17.74 0.47
N LYS A 113 13.76 18.46 1.44
CA LYS A 113 14.52 19.68 1.16
C LYS A 113 15.73 19.39 0.26
N VAL A 114 16.53 18.39 0.57
CA VAL A 114 17.70 17.99 -0.23
C VAL A 114 17.29 17.57 -1.64
N MET A 115 16.18 16.83 -1.79
CA MET A 115 15.69 16.41 -3.11
C MET A 115 15.19 17.61 -3.94
N LYS A 116 14.43 18.53 -3.35
CA LYS A 116 13.95 19.75 -4.02
C LYS A 116 15.11 20.65 -4.46
N GLU A 117 16.12 20.85 -3.61
CA GLU A 117 17.36 21.57 -3.94
C GLU A 117 18.13 20.89 -5.09
N SER A 118 17.98 19.58 -5.25
CA SER A 118 18.59 18.79 -6.33
C SER A 118 17.75 18.78 -7.63
N GLY A 119 16.65 19.54 -7.67
CA GLY A 119 15.78 19.68 -8.86
C GLY A 119 14.71 18.59 -9.00
N TYR A 120 14.52 17.76 -7.99
CA TYR A 120 13.42 16.78 -7.96
C TYR A 120 12.11 17.46 -7.58
N LYS A 121 11.02 17.05 -8.23
CA LYS A 121 9.66 17.46 -7.89
C LYS A 121 8.99 16.33 -7.10
N GLN A 122 8.38 16.70 -6.00
CA GLN A 122 7.56 15.79 -5.21
C GLN A 122 6.26 15.51 -5.96
N SER A 123 5.82 14.25 -6.03
CA SER A 123 4.56 13.86 -6.68
C SER A 123 3.36 14.49 -5.97
N GLN A 124 2.29 14.74 -6.71
CA GLN A 124 1.02 15.21 -6.17
C GLN A 124 0.19 14.05 -5.60
N GLY A 125 0.36 12.85 -6.15
CA GLY A 125 -0.33 11.64 -5.71
C GLY A 125 0.33 10.94 -4.52
N ASP A 126 1.66 11.08 -4.38
CA ASP A 126 2.41 10.43 -3.30
C ASP A 126 3.56 11.33 -2.84
N HIS A 127 3.47 11.81 -1.61
CA HIS A 127 4.50 12.69 -1.04
C HIS A 127 5.85 12.00 -0.85
N THR A 128 5.91 10.68 -0.81
CA THR A 128 7.15 9.91 -0.69
C THR A 128 7.86 9.72 -2.03
N LEU A 129 7.20 10.05 -3.14
CA LEU A 129 7.69 9.91 -4.50
C LEU A 129 8.27 11.24 -5.03
N PHE A 130 9.50 11.19 -5.51
CA PHE A 130 10.21 12.32 -6.10
C PHE A 130 10.60 12.01 -7.54
N ILE A 131 10.29 12.92 -8.47
CA ILE A 131 10.46 12.72 -9.91
C ILE A 131 11.34 13.84 -10.48
N LYS A 132 12.29 13.48 -11.34
CA LYS A 132 13.08 14.44 -12.13
C LYS A 132 13.05 14.02 -13.59
N HIS A 133 12.68 14.94 -14.45
CA HIS A 133 12.77 14.79 -15.89
C HIS A 133 14.03 15.47 -16.39
N SER A 134 14.91 14.75 -17.10
CA SER A 134 16.10 15.32 -17.70
C SER A 134 15.79 16.05 -19.02
N ALA A 135 16.65 16.97 -19.42
CA ALA A 135 16.52 17.69 -20.70
C ALA A 135 16.59 16.75 -21.92
N ALA A 136 17.22 15.59 -21.77
CA ALA A 136 17.34 14.55 -22.80
C ALA A 136 16.10 13.65 -22.90
N GLY A 137 15.03 13.94 -22.15
CA GLY A 137 13.79 13.12 -22.14
C GLY A 137 13.83 11.93 -21.19
N GLY A 138 14.89 11.78 -20.41
CA GLY A 138 14.98 10.76 -19.36
C GLY A 138 14.13 11.10 -18.13
N VAL A 139 13.76 10.10 -17.36
CA VAL A 139 13.06 10.24 -16.08
C VAL A 139 13.76 9.43 -15.00
N ILE A 140 13.92 10.05 -13.83
CA ILE A 140 14.39 9.39 -12.61
C ILE A 140 13.32 9.54 -11.55
N VAL A 141 13.04 8.45 -10.87
CA VAL A 141 12.05 8.34 -9.80
C VAL A 141 12.74 7.85 -8.54
N LEU A 142 12.52 8.55 -7.45
CA LEU A 142 12.95 8.13 -6.11
C LEU A 142 11.71 7.91 -5.27
N LEU A 143 11.67 6.78 -4.59
CA LEU A 143 10.71 6.49 -3.55
C LEU A 143 11.45 6.41 -2.22
N VAL A 144 10.99 7.16 -1.21
CA VAL A 144 11.57 7.14 0.13
C VAL A 144 10.58 6.56 1.12
N TYR A 145 10.99 5.54 1.84
CA TYR A 145 10.19 4.92 2.88
C TYR A 145 11.02 4.81 4.17
N VAL A 146 10.74 5.67 5.13
CA VAL A 146 11.51 5.82 6.39
C VAL A 146 13.01 5.98 6.11
N ASP A 147 13.79 4.90 6.21
CA ASP A 147 15.23 4.80 5.98
C ASP A 147 15.59 4.18 4.63
N ASP A 148 14.63 3.55 3.95
CA ASP A 148 14.83 2.94 2.64
C ASP A 148 14.59 3.94 1.51
N ILE A 149 15.49 3.96 0.53
CA ILE A 149 15.39 4.78 -0.68
C ILE A 149 15.54 3.87 -1.89
N ILE A 150 14.55 3.93 -2.77
CA ILE A 150 14.58 3.22 -4.04
C ILE A 150 14.75 4.23 -5.16
N VAL A 151 15.72 4.00 -6.02
CA VAL A 151 16.01 4.84 -7.19
C VAL A 151 15.83 4.02 -8.44
N THR A 152 14.99 4.48 -9.36
CA THR A 152 14.77 3.83 -10.67
C THR A 152 14.62 4.90 -11.76
N GLY A 153 14.73 4.49 -13.01
CA GLY A 153 14.57 5.38 -14.16
C GLY A 153 15.43 4.94 -15.34
N ASN A 154 15.34 5.69 -16.43
CA ASN A 154 16.05 5.40 -17.68
C ASN A 154 17.23 6.36 -17.97
N ASP A 155 17.65 7.20 -17.01
CA ASP A 155 18.79 8.09 -17.09
C ASP A 155 19.89 7.62 -16.13
N GLU A 156 20.82 6.81 -16.65
CA GLU A 156 21.91 6.21 -15.86
C GLU A 156 22.87 7.27 -15.29
N ARG A 157 23.05 8.39 -16.00
CA ARG A 157 23.90 9.47 -15.53
C ARG A 157 23.29 10.13 -14.28
N GLU A 158 22.01 10.44 -14.32
CA GLU A 158 21.33 11.03 -13.16
C GLU A 158 21.21 10.02 -11.99
N LYS A 159 21.05 8.71 -12.26
CA LYS A 159 21.12 7.67 -11.21
C LYS A 159 22.46 7.71 -10.47
N HIS A 160 23.57 7.84 -11.21
CA HIS A 160 24.88 7.94 -10.61
C HIS A 160 25.06 9.23 -9.80
N GLU A 161 24.59 10.35 -10.34
CA GLU A 161 24.66 11.65 -9.65
C GLU A 161 23.83 11.65 -8.35
N VAL A 162 22.61 11.09 -8.35
CA VAL A 162 21.77 11.03 -7.14
C VAL A 162 22.39 10.12 -6.09
N LYS A 163 22.99 8.98 -6.48
CA LYS A 163 23.74 8.12 -5.55
C LYS A 163 24.86 8.91 -4.85
N GLN A 164 25.67 9.66 -5.59
CA GLN A 164 26.73 10.47 -5.01
C GLN A 164 26.20 11.56 -4.08
N ARG A 165 25.11 12.23 -4.45
CA ARG A 165 24.46 13.24 -3.60
C ARG A 165 23.92 12.66 -2.31
N LEU A 166 23.24 11.52 -2.39
CA LEU A 166 22.73 10.80 -1.21
C LEU A 166 23.89 10.39 -0.29
N ALA A 167 24.97 9.81 -0.84
CA ALA A 167 26.16 9.43 -0.08
C ALA A 167 26.87 10.63 0.57
N THR A 168 26.81 11.82 -0.05
CA THR A 168 27.42 13.04 0.51
C THR A 168 26.58 13.66 1.64
N LYS A 169 25.25 13.52 1.59
CA LYS A 169 24.32 14.17 2.54
C LYS A 169 23.87 13.23 3.65
N PHE A 170 23.86 11.92 3.40
CA PHE A 170 23.36 10.88 4.28
C PHE A 170 24.34 9.69 4.26
N GLU A 171 24.42 8.96 5.37
CA GLU A 171 25.20 7.71 5.43
C GLU A 171 24.34 6.60 4.85
N ILE A 172 24.53 6.25 3.56
CA ILE A 172 23.77 5.22 2.86
C ILE A 172 24.52 3.89 2.77
N LYS A 173 23.78 2.77 2.79
CA LYS A 173 24.26 1.40 2.59
C LYS A 173 23.44 0.73 1.49
N GLU A 174 24.09 0.04 0.57
CA GLU A 174 23.40 -0.81 -0.41
C GLU A 174 22.92 -2.11 0.25
N LEU A 175 21.66 -2.50 -0.01
CA LEU A 175 21.07 -3.72 0.52
C LEU A 175 21.44 -4.93 -0.35
N GLY A 176 21.86 -6.02 0.30
CA GLY A 176 22.28 -7.25 -0.37
C GLY A 176 21.16 -8.31 -0.46
N LYS A 177 21.41 -9.42 -1.19
CA LYS A 177 20.46 -10.52 -1.41
C LYS A 177 20.13 -11.32 -0.14
N LEU A 178 18.84 -11.75 0.00
CA LEU A 178 18.32 -12.55 1.11
C LEU A 178 18.91 -13.96 1.20
N LYS A 179 19.04 -14.51 2.45
CA LYS A 179 19.56 -15.87 2.73
C LYS A 179 18.44 -16.93 2.70
N LYS A 180 18.80 -18.18 2.31
CA LYS A 180 17.86 -19.32 2.21
C LYS A 180 17.41 -19.86 3.57
N ILE A 181 16.12 -20.23 3.68
CA ILE A 181 15.49 -20.81 4.89
C ILE A 181 15.34 -22.34 4.70
N GLY A 182 15.64 -23.14 5.75
CA GLY A 182 15.60 -24.60 5.71
C GLY A 182 14.27 -25.20 6.23
N CYS A 183 13.26 -25.49 5.39
CA CYS A 183 12.00 -26.17 5.78
C CYS A 183 11.36 -26.94 4.61
N LYS A 184 10.30 -27.76 4.85
CA LYS A 184 9.61 -28.52 3.82
C LYS A 184 8.58 -27.65 3.08
N PRO A 185 8.52 -27.62 1.72
CA PRO A 185 7.60 -26.77 0.97
C PRO A 185 6.15 -27.26 1.04
N VAL A 186 5.18 -26.33 0.90
CA VAL A 186 3.72 -26.58 0.78
C VAL A 186 3.13 -25.84 -0.40
N SER A 187 1.98 -26.30 -0.90
CA SER A 187 1.35 -25.77 -2.13
C SER A 187 0.58 -24.48 -1.97
N THR A 188 0.03 -24.20 -0.77
CA THR A 188 -0.78 -23.01 -0.48
C THR A 188 -0.36 -22.38 0.85
N PRO A 189 -0.39 -21.04 0.97
CA PRO A 189 0.03 -20.36 2.19
C PRO A 189 -1.02 -20.42 3.32
N MET A 190 -2.29 -20.70 3.00
CA MET A 190 -3.39 -20.77 3.96
C MET A 190 -4.40 -21.85 3.55
N ASP A 191 -5.01 -22.49 4.53
CA ASP A 191 -6.10 -23.45 4.27
C ASP A 191 -7.41 -22.74 3.92
N PRO A 192 -8.23 -23.28 2.98
CA PRO A 192 -9.51 -22.68 2.62
C PRO A 192 -10.47 -22.51 3.81
N ASN A 193 -10.45 -23.46 4.72
CA ASN A 193 -11.34 -23.51 5.89
C ASN A 193 -10.57 -23.26 7.20
N HIS A 194 -9.55 -22.39 7.18
CA HIS A 194 -8.85 -22.06 8.40
C HIS A 194 -9.81 -21.46 9.44
N LYS A 195 -9.78 -21.99 10.66
CA LYS A 195 -10.59 -21.53 11.79
C LYS A 195 -9.74 -20.76 12.78
N LEU A 196 -8.90 -19.83 12.26
CA LEU A 196 -8.09 -18.98 13.13
C LEU A 196 -8.99 -18.01 13.88
N GLY A 197 -8.93 -18.08 15.20
CA GLY A 197 -9.66 -17.25 16.14
C GLY A 197 -8.77 -16.91 17.31
N GLU A 198 -9.30 -16.40 18.41
CA GLU A 198 -8.50 -16.02 19.59
C GLU A 198 -7.79 -17.21 20.26
N ALA A 199 -8.28 -18.45 20.07
CA ALA A 199 -7.66 -19.70 20.54
C ALA A 199 -7.21 -19.64 22.02
N LYS A 200 -8.03 -19.05 22.91
CA LYS A 200 -7.69 -18.75 24.32
C LYS A 200 -7.33 -19.99 25.17
N GLU A 201 -7.81 -21.16 24.79
CA GLU A 201 -7.52 -22.43 25.46
C GLU A 201 -6.17 -23.02 25.09
N GLU A 202 -5.54 -22.51 24.01
CA GLU A 202 -4.27 -23.00 23.51
C GLU A 202 -3.06 -22.31 24.21
N PRO A 203 -1.88 -22.98 24.28
CA PRO A 203 -0.70 -22.42 24.91
C PRO A 203 -0.26 -21.07 24.26
N VAL A 204 0.17 -20.16 25.12
CA VAL A 204 0.78 -18.89 24.67
C VAL A 204 2.15 -19.15 24.07
N VAL A 205 2.41 -18.69 22.87
CA VAL A 205 3.71 -18.74 22.23
C VAL A 205 4.63 -17.65 22.79
N ILE A 206 5.91 -17.96 22.98
CA ILE A 206 6.90 -17.03 23.55
C ILE A 206 6.99 -15.77 22.66
N LYS A 207 6.76 -14.59 23.27
CA LYS A 207 6.71 -13.28 22.59
C LYS A 207 7.95 -12.92 21.74
N GLU A 208 9.10 -13.53 22.02
CA GLU A 208 10.34 -13.28 21.28
C GLU A 208 10.32 -13.90 19.88
N CYS A 209 9.74 -15.11 19.72
CA CYS A 209 9.53 -15.71 18.40
C CYS A 209 8.56 -14.88 17.55
N THR A 210 7.56 -14.25 18.19
CA THR A 210 6.53 -13.46 17.49
C THR A 210 7.00 -12.05 17.12
N LYS A 211 7.93 -11.43 17.86
CA LYS A 211 8.52 -10.13 17.49
C LYS A 211 9.32 -10.23 16.19
N GLY A 212 10.15 -11.25 16.04
CA GLY A 212 10.86 -11.50 14.78
C GLY A 212 9.91 -11.79 13.61
N TRP A 213 8.78 -12.45 13.91
CA TRP A 213 7.73 -12.73 12.93
C TRP A 213 6.93 -11.48 12.56
N LEU A 214 6.66 -10.57 13.51
CA LEU A 214 5.97 -9.30 13.27
C LEU A 214 6.77 -8.40 12.32
N VAL A 215 8.07 -8.26 12.54
CA VAL A 215 8.97 -7.52 11.65
C VAL A 215 9.04 -8.22 10.29
N GLY A 216 9.20 -9.55 10.25
CA GLY A 216 9.21 -10.32 9.01
C GLY A 216 7.86 -10.35 8.28
N SER A 217 6.71 -10.31 8.98
CA SER A 217 5.40 -10.37 8.35
C SER A 217 5.01 -9.07 7.63
N TYR A 218 5.47 -7.92 8.09
CA TYR A 218 5.29 -6.67 7.33
C TYR A 218 6.11 -6.69 6.03
N THR A 219 7.36 -7.13 6.09
CA THR A 219 8.18 -7.36 4.89
C THR A 219 7.54 -8.43 3.97
N LEU A 220 6.92 -9.47 4.53
CA LEU A 220 6.22 -10.51 3.77
C LEU A 220 4.91 -10.03 3.11
N LEU A 221 4.17 -9.10 3.73
CA LEU A 221 2.98 -8.48 3.11
C LEU A 221 3.31 -7.74 1.82
N THR A 222 4.53 -7.22 1.73
CA THR A 222 5.03 -6.50 0.57
C THR A 222 5.68 -7.40 -0.48
N LEU A 223 6.12 -8.61 -0.07
CA LEU A 223 6.84 -9.55 -0.93
C LEU A 223 5.94 -10.34 -1.90
N GLY A 224 4.62 -10.39 -1.68
CA GLY A 224 3.77 -11.13 -2.62
C GLY A 224 2.27 -11.02 -2.36
N GLN A 225 1.52 -10.70 -3.41
CA GLN A 225 0.06 -10.67 -3.43
C GLN A 225 -0.56 -12.03 -3.07
N ASN A 226 0.14 -13.12 -3.38
CA ASN A 226 -0.28 -14.49 -3.12
C ASN A 226 -0.27 -14.89 -1.64
N ILE A 227 0.44 -14.15 -0.79
CA ILE A 227 0.48 -14.37 0.67
C ILE A 227 -0.22 -13.26 1.46
N ALA A 228 -0.61 -12.16 0.80
CA ALA A 228 -1.13 -10.95 1.47
C ALA A 228 -2.34 -11.25 2.38
N TYR A 229 -3.27 -12.09 1.95
CA TYR A 229 -4.40 -12.53 2.76
C TYR A 229 -3.94 -13.29 4.01
N SER A 230 -3.09 -14.30 3.83
CA SER A 230 -2.61 -15.15 4.93
C SER A 230 -1.89 -14.35 6.00
N VAL A 231 -1.01 -13.45 5.59
CA VAL A 231 -0.27 -12.57 6.51
C VAL A 231 -1.21 -11.57 7.18
N SER A 232 -2.17 -10.99 6.45
CA SER A 232 -3.19 -10.09 7.00
C SER A 232 -4.04 -10.75 8.08
N VAL A 233 -4.44 -12.01 7.90
CA VAL A 233 -5.20 -12.78 8.90
C VAL A 233 -4.34 -13.07 10.13
N ILE A 234 -3.13 -13.59 9.95
CA ILE A 234 -2.25 -13.98 11.06
C ILE A 234 -1.84 -12.76 11.90
N SER A 235 -1.58 -11.62 11.26
CA SER A 235 -1.16 -10.38 11.93
C SER A 235 -2.17 -9.88 12.97
N GLN A 236 -3.45 -10.21 12.84
CA GLN A 236 -4.50 -9.82 13.78
C GLN A 236 -4.33 -10.44 15.17
N PHE A 237 -3.62 -11.58 15.27
CA PHE A 237 -3.42 -12.32 16.51
C PHE A 237 -2.06 -12.12 17.15
N MET A 238 -1.21 -11.25 16.57
CA MET A 238 0.18 -11.07 17.05
C MET A 238 0.30 -10.36 18.40
N HIS A 239 -0.77 -9.77 18.93
CA HIS A 239 -0.80 -9.19 20.28
C HIS A 239 -0.90 -10.26 21.39
N ASP A 240 -1.56 -11.41 21.11
CA ASP A 240 -1.67 -12.59 21.99
C ASP A 240 -1.57 -13.87 21.16
N PRO A 241 -0.36 -14.21 20.63
CA PRO A 241 -0.19 -15.32 19.71
C PRO A 241 -0.29 -16.67 20.42
N ARG A 242 -1.03 -17.59 19.82
CA ARG A 242 -1.21 -18.97 20.27
C ARG A 242 -0.63 -19.94 19.25
N GLU A 243 -0.49 -21.22 19.66
CA GLU A 243 0.10 -22.25 18.80
C GLU A 243 -0.54 -22.34 17.40
N PRO A 244 -1.88 -22.29 17.20
CA PRO A 244 -2.45 -22.30 15.85
C PRO A 244 -2.00 -21.11 14.96
N HIS A 245 -1.77 -19.93 15.57
CA HIS A 245 -1.28 -18.75 14.83
C HIS A 245 0.16 -18.94 14.38
N LEU A 246 1.00 -19.57 15.23
CA LEU A 246 2.39 -19.90 14.89
C LEU A 246 2.45 -20.95 13.77
N GLN A 247 1.61 -21.98 13.83
CA GLN A 247 1.53 -23.01 12.78
C GLN A 247 1.09 -22.43 11.44
N ALA A 248 0.12 -21.50 11.44
CA ALA A 248 -0.28 -20.78 10.24
C ALA A 248 0.88 -19.93 9.69
N ALA A 249 1.66 -19.31 10.56
CA ALA A 249 2.85 -18.56 10.19
C ALA A 249 3.91 -19.44 9.54
N TYR A 250 4.22 -20.59 10.12
CA TYR A 250 5.14 -21.58 9.52
C TYR A 250 4.64 -22.07 8.16
N LYS A 251 3.32 -22.22 7.98
CA LYS A 251 2.77 -22.61 6.68
C LYS A 251 3.07 -21.59 5.58
N VAL A 252 2.98 -20.29 5.89
CA VAL A 252 3.39 -19.23 4.95
C VAL A 252 4.88 -19.34 4.60
N LEU A 253 5.75 -19.55 5.58
CA LEU A 253 7.20 -19.72 5.35
C LEU A 253 7.49 -20.98 4.51
N HIS A 254 6.79 -22.07 4.76
CA HIS A 254 6.91 -23.31 3.97
C HIS A 254 6.47 -23.10 2.52
N TYR A 255 5.41 -22.30 2.29
CA TYR A 255 4.96 -21.93 0.96
C TYR A 255 6.03 -21.10 0.24
N LEU A 256 6.56 -20.06 0.87
CA LEU A 256 7.60 -19.21 0.28
C LEU A 256 8.85 -20.00 -0.08
N LYS A 257 9.24 -20.94 0.77
CA LYS A 257 10.37 -21.84 0.45
C LYS A 257 10.12 -22.73 -0.75
N GLY A 258 8.88 -23.19 -0.93
CA GLY A 258 8.49 -24.02 -2.09
C GLY A 258 8.40 -23.24 -3.40
N ASN A 259 8.41 -21.92 -3.34
CA ASN A 259 8.25 -21.03 -4.48
C ASN A 259 9.26 -19.85 -4.44
N PRO A 260 10.57 -20.13 -4.32
CA PRO A 260 11.57 -19.07 -4.12
C PRO A 260 11.83 -18.22 -5.36
N GLU A 261 11.39 -18.68 -6.51
CA GLU A 261 11.73 -18.13 -7.83
C GLU A 261 10.49 -17.59 -8.56
N LYS A 262 9.32 -17.55 -7.86
CA LYS A 262 8.11 -16.95 -8.41
C LYS A 262 8.16 -15.44 -8.25
N GLU A 263 8.27 -14.74 -9.36
CA GLU A 263 8.27 -13.27 -9.42
C GLU A 263 7.16 -12.77 -10.34
N ILE A 264 6.76 -11.51 -10.18
CA ILE A 264 5.83 -10.85 -11.10
C ILE A 264 6.58 -10.49 -12.37
N LEU A 265 6.18 -11.06 -13.51
CA LEU A 265 6.72 -10.69 -14.80
C LEU A 265 5.93 -9.52 -15.40
N PHE A 266 6.61 -8.39 -15.59
CA PHE A 266 6.06 -7.28 -16.35
C PHE A 266 6.24 -7.51 -17.85
N LYS A 267 5.13 -7.72 -18.55
CA LYS A 267 5.12 -7.90 -20.01
C LYS A 267 4.96 -6.55 -20.69
N LYS A 268 5.77 -6.30 -21.72
CA LYS A 268 5.64 -5.08 -22.53
C LYS A 268 4.36 -5.20 -23.37
N ASN A 269 3.32 -4.47 -22.98
CA ASN A 269 2.07 -4.38 -23.70
C ASN A 269 1.94 -3.00 -24.36
N ASN A 270 1.29 -2.96 -25.53
CA ASN A 270 1.10 -1.71 -26.28
C ASN A 270 -0.10 -0.89 -25.78
N THR A 271 -0.81 -1.37 -24.76
CA THR A 271 -1.99 -0.71 -24.18
C THR A 271 -1.70 -0.25 -22.76
N LEU A 272 -2.11 0.96 -22.41
CA LEU A 272 -2.03 1.52 -21.07
C LEU A 272 -3.38 1.46 -20.36
N ALA A 273 -4.12 0.34 -20.48
CA ALA A 273 -5.39 0.18 -19.79
C ALA A 273 -5.18 0.10 -18.27
N LEU A 274 -5.91 0.92 -17.51
CA LEU A 274 -6.01 0.84 -16.06
C LEU A 274 -7.23 0.01 -15.68
N GLU A 275 -7.01 -1.06 -14.91
CA GLU A 275 -8.05 -2.00 -14.52
C GLU A 275 -7.91 -2.32 -13.03
N ALA A 276 -9.03 -2.51 -12.32
CA ALA A 276 -9.05 -2.96 -10.94
C ALA A 276 -10.04 -4.11 -10.75
N TYR A 277 -9.65 -5.11 -9.97
CA TYR A 277 -10.51 -6.19 -9.49
C TYR A 277 -10.77 -5.98 -8.00
N THR A 278 -12.02 -6.03 -7.58
CA THR A 278 -12.44 -5.75 -6.21
C THR A 278 -13.29 -6.87 -5.65
N ASP A 279 -12.93 -7.40 -4.50
CA ASP A 279 -13.68 -8.42 -3.75
C ASP A 279 -13.70 -8.12 -2.25
N ALA A 280 -14.73 -8.57 -1.58
CA ALA A 280 -14.77 -8.68 -0.13
C ALA A 280 -15.42 -9.99 0.27
N ASP A 281 -14.84 -10.68 1.23
CA ASP A 281 -15.56 -11.72 1.95
C ASP A 281 -16.73 -11.09 2.76
N TYR A 282 -17.67 -11.90 3.19
CA TYR A 282 -18.75 -11.42 4.05
C TYR A 282 -18.65 -12.05 5.42
N ALA A 283 -18.37 -11.21 6.45
CA ALA A 283 -18.38 -11.61 7.85
C ALA A 283 -17.52 -12.84 8.20
N SER A 284 -16.39 -13.04 7.51
CA SER A 284 -15.55 -14.23 7.66
C SER A 284 -14.75 -14.27 8.97
N SER A 285 -14.55 -13.13 9.61
CA SER A 285 -13.84 -13.06 10.89
C SER A 285 -14.67 -13.71 12.00
N LEU A 286 -14.14 -14.78 12.60
CA LEU A 286 -14.77 -15.48 13.73
C LEU A 286 -14.83 -14.63 15.00
N VAL A 287 -13.94 -13.64 15.13
CA VAL A 287 -13.80 -12.81 16.32
C VAL A 287 -14.82 -11.67 16.36
N ASP A 288 -14.98 -10.95 15.25
CA ASP A 288 -15.73 -9.70 15.22
C ASP A 288 -16.66 -9.54 14.00
N GLN A 289 -16.86 -10.59 13.22
CA GLN A 289 -17.77 -10.63 12.07
C GLN A 289 -17.46 -9.57 10.99
N ARG A 290 -16.23 -9.03 10.96
CA ARG A 290 -15.82 -8.07 9.94
C ARG A 290 -15.37 -8.79 8.69
N SER A 291 -15.61 -8.13 7.55
CA SER A 291 -15.20 -8.59 6.23
C SER A 291 -13.75 -8.22 5.92
N THR A 292 -13.09 -9.01 5.08
CA THR A 292 -11.78 -8.65 4.51
C THR A 292 -11.99 -8.03 3.12
N THR A 293 -11.42 -6.86 2.93
CA THR A 293 -11.32 -6.17 1.64
C THR A 293 -10.15 -6.71 0.85
N GLY A 294 -10.34 -6.98 -0.43
CA GLY A 294 -9.28 -7.29 -1.39
C GLY A 294 -9.46 -6.52 -2.68
N TYR A 295 -8.42 -5.87 -3.14
CA TYR A 295 -8.36 -5.33 -4.49
C TYR A 295 -6.96 -5.49 -5.08
N CYS A 296 -6.90 -5.56 -6.40
CA CYS A 296 -5.67 -5.52 -7.17
C CYS A 296 -5.87 -4.69 -8.43
N THR A 297 -4.84 -3.94 -8.81
CA THR A 297 -4.89 -3.05 -9.98
C THR A 297 -3.86 -3.45 -11.02
N PHE A 298 -4.20 -3.22 -12.27
CA PHE A 298 -3.36 -3.55 -13.42
C PHE A 298 -3.16 -2.31 -14.29
N LEU A 299 -1.95 -2.19 -14.80
CA LEU A 299 -1.57 -1.24 -15.84
C LEU A 299 -1.10 -2.01 -17.07
N GLY A 300 -1.84 -1.91 -18.18
CA GLY A 300 -1.52 -2.63 -19.40
C GLY A 300 -1.47 -4.15 -19.19
N GLY A 301 -2.35 -4.71 -18.35
CA GLY A 301 -2.38 -6.14 -18.03
C GLY A 301 -1.32 -6.61 -17.03
N ASN A 302 -0.45 -5.72 -16.53
CA ASN A 302 0.53 -6.03 -15.50
C ASN A 302 -0.01 -5.62 -14.13
N LEU A 303 0.13 -6.48 -13.13
CA LEU A 303 -0.25 -6.19 -11.74
C LEU A 303 0.67 -5.12 -11.16
N VAL A 304 0.10 -4.01 -10.66
CA VAL A 304 0.88 -2.89 -10.10
C VAL A 304 0.64 -2.65 -8.63
N THR A 305 -0.61 -2.77 -8.16
CA THR A 305 -0.89 -2.67 -6.72
C THR A 305 -1.88 -3.74 -6.26
N TRP A 306 -1.85 -4.07 -4.97
CA TRP A 306 -2.81 -4.97 -4.33
C TRP A 306 -2.97 -4.62 -2.86
N ARG A 307 -4.11 -5.01 -2.30
CA ARG A 307 -4.38 -4.86 -0.87
C ARG A 307 -5.24 -5.98 -0.35
N SER A 308 -4.89 -6.46 0.85
CA SER A 308 -5.74 -7.32 1.67
C SER A 308 -5.83 -6.69 3.06
N LYS A 309 -7.03 -6.24 3.46
CA LYS A 309 -7.22 -5.56 4.74
C LYS A 309 -8.61 -5.83 5.32
N LYS A 310 -8.67 -6.07 6.63
CA LYS A 310 -9.93 -6.17 7.37
C LYS A 310 -10.67 -4.84 7.40
N GLN A 311 -11.98 -4.85 7.16
CA GLN A 311 -12.82 -3.64 7.24
C GLN A 311 -12.96 -3.16 8.70
N ASN A 312 -13.04 -1.85 8.89
CA ASN A 312 -13.16 -1.25 10.23
C ASN A 312 -14.55 -1.44 10.84
N VAL A 313 -15.56 -1.75 10.03
CA VAL A 313 -16.95 -1.90 10.44
C VAL A 313 -17.56 -3.19 9.90
N VAL A 314 -18.53 -3.74 10.62
CA VAL A 314 -19.29 -4.90 10.18
C VAL A 314 -20.23 -4.50 9.05
N ALA A 315 -20.21 -5.22 7.95
CA ALA A 315 -21.14 -5.04 6.85
C ALA A 315 -22.46 -5.78 7.12
N ARG A 316 -23.60 -5.15 6.81
CA ARG A 316 -24.91 -5.77 7.00
C ARG A 316 -25.32 -6.72 5.87
N SER A 317 -24.56 -6.74 4.78
CA SER A 317 -24.77 -7.65 3.65
C SER A 317 -23.49 -7.80 2.82
N SER A 318 -23.38 -8.87 2.04
CA SER A 318 -22.29 -9.07 1.09
C SER A 318 -22.22 -7.94 0.05
N ALA A 319 -23.35 -7.42 -0.42
CA ALA A 319 -23.37 -6.29 -1.35
C ALA A 319 -22.75 -5.04 -0.74
N LYS A 320 -23.00 -4.74 0.54
CA LYS A 320 -22.41 -3.58 1.23
C LYS A 320 -20.92 -3.74 1.50
N SER A 321 -20.44 -4.94 1.86
CA SER A 321 -19.01 -5.19 2.01
C SER A 321 -18.27 -4.95 0.68
N LYS A 322 -18.80 -5.48 -0.42
CA LYS A 322 -18.22 -5.33 -1.76
C LYS A 322 -18.34 -3.90 -2.30
N PHE A 323 -19.44 -3.20 -2.01
CA PHE A 323 -19.60 -1.79 -2.39
C PHE A 323 -18.49 -0.89 -1.80
N ARG A 324 -18.13 -1.10 -0.54
CA ARG A 324 -17.01 -0.37 0.09
C ARG A 324 -15.67 -0.63 -0.61
N VAL A 325 -15.47 -1.85 -1.07
CA VAL A 325 -14.21 -2.18 -1.78
C VAL A 325 -14.19 -1.55 -3.17
N ILE A 326 -15.34 -1.39 -3.82
CA ILE A 326 -15.45 -0.64 -5.08
C ILE A 326 -14.94 0.80 -4.89
N ALA A 327 -15.36 1.50 -3.83
CA ALA A 327 -14.84 2.85 -3.54
C ALA A 327 -13.31 2.86 -3.33
N GLN A 328 -12.77 1.90 -2.61
CA GLN A 328 -11.32 1.79 -2.38
C GLN A 328 -10.54 1.49 -3.65
N GLY A 329 -11.03 0.55 -4.47
CA GLY A 329 -10.43 0.24 -5.78
C GLY A 329 -10.45 1.43 -6.73
N LEU A 330 -11.54 2.22 -6.69
CA LEU A 330 -11.63 3.46 -7.46
C LEU A 330 -10.62 4.51 -6.99
N CYS A 331 -10.45 4.70 -5.67
CA CYS A 331 -9.42 5.59 -5.11
C CYS A 331 -8.02 5.19 -5.60
N GLU A 332 -7.72 3.89 -5.61
CA GLU A 332 -6.44 3.38 -6.07
C GLU A 332 -6.21 3.65 -7.57
N LEU A 333 -7.22 3.44 -8.40
CA LEU A 333 -7.14 3.77 -9.83
C LEU A 333 -6.91 5.26 -10.08
N LEU A 334 -7.60 6.13 -9.34
CA LEU A 334 -7.42 7.58 -9.43
C LEU A 334 -6.03 8.02 -8.96
N TRP A 335 -5.52 7.39 -7.90
CA TRP A 335 -4.15 7.61 -7.43
C TRP A 335 -3.12 7.21 -8.51
N LEU A 336 -3.27 6.03 -9.13
CA LEU A 336 -2.42 5.61 -10.24
C LEU A 336 -2.47 6.57 -11.42
N LYS A 337 -3.67 7.10 -11.73
CA LYS A 337 -3.82 8.13 -12.78
C LYS A 337 -3.00 9.38 -12.46
N ILE A 338 -3.00 9.86 -11.22
CA ILE A 338 -2.19 11.02 -10.81
C ILE A 338 -0.69 10.71 -10.97
N ILE A 339 -0.26 9.52 -10.59
CA ILE A 339 1.15 9.10 -10.77
C ILE A 339 1.53 9.06 -12.25
N LEU A 340 0.66 8.56 -13.13
CA LEU A 340 0.91 8.56 -14.57
C LEU A 340 1.00 9.98 -15.14
N ASP A 341 0.12 10.88 -14.68
CA ASP A 341 0.15 12.30 -15.06
C ASP A 341 1.46 12.98 -14.60
N ASP A 342 1.92 12.71 -13.36
CA ASP A 342 3.20 13.22 -12.84
C ASP A 342 4.40 12.67 -13.63
N LEU A 343 4.33 11.43 -14.11
CA LEU A 343 5.31 10.80 -15.01
C LEU A 343 5.19 11.29 -16.47
N ARG A 344 4.19 12.11 -16.79
CA ARG A 344 3.86 12.59 -18.15
C ARG A 344 3.51 11.46 -19.12
N ILE A 345 2.98 10.38 -18.62
CA ILE A 345 2.46 9.26 -19.41
C ILE A 345 1.02 9.56 -19.78
N LYS A 346 0.77 9.75 -21.08
CA LYS A 346 -0.59 9.99 -21.58
C LYS A 346 -1.39 8.70 -21.49
N TRP A 347 -2.58 8.82 -20.93
CA TRP A 347 -3.54 7.74 -20.80
C TRP A 347 -4.91 8.22 -21.32
N ASP A 348 -5.53 7.41 -22.15
CA ASP A 348 -6.82 7.71 -22.79
C ASP A 348 -7.80 6.56 -22.54
N GLY A 349 -9.04 6.92 -22.16
CA GLY A 349 -10.14 6.00 -21.99
C GLY A 349 -10.62 5.85 -20.54
N PRO A 350 -11.77 5.21 -20.31
CA PRO A 350 -12.28 4.94 -18.98
C PRO A 350 -11.48 3.83 -18.30
N MET A 351 -11.21 4.00 -17.02
CA MET A 351 -10.67 2.94 -16.15
C MET A 351 -11.73 1.87 -15.96
N LYS A 352 -11.32 0.59 -15.92
CA LYS A 352 -12.26 -0.52 -15.72
C LYS A 352 -12.19 -1.02 -14.29
N LEU A 353 -13.33 -1.18 -13.65
CA LEU A 353 -13.46 -1.74 -12.32
C LEU A 353 -14.37 -2.98 -12.36
N TYR A 354 -13.80 -4.12 -11.95
CA TYR A 354 -14.48 -5.42 -11.98
C TYR A 354 -14.92 -5.84 -10.59
N CYS A 355 -16.21 -6.22 -10.47
CA CYS A 355 -16.81 -6.76 -9.26
C CYS A 355 -17.66 -7.99 -9.60
N ASP A 356 -17.66 -9.00 -8.73
CA ASP A 356 -18.45 -10.22 -8.89
C ASP A 356 -19.85 -10.17 -8.24
N ASN A 357 -20.29 -8.98 -7.82
CA ASN A 357 -21.57 -8.78 -7.16
C ASN A 357 -22.46 -7.77 -7.88
N LYS A 358 -23.43 -8.26 -8.63
CA LYS A 358 -24.38 -7.41 -9.38
C LYS A 358 -25.15 -6.43 -8.49
N SER A 359 -25.46 -6.85 -7.24
CA SER A 359 -26.17 -5.95 -6.29
C SER A 359 -25.27 -4.80 -5.85
N ALA A 360 -23.96 -5.00 -5.65
CA ALA A 360 -23.02 -3.94 -5.33
C ALA A 360 -22.87 -2.97 -6.52
N ILE A 361 -22.82 -3.47 -7.74
CA ILE A 361 -22.79 -2.67 -8.97
C ILE A 361 -24.09 -1.86 -9.11
N ASN A 362 -25.24 -2.48 -8.85
CA ASN A 362 -26.53 -1.77 -8.90
C ASN A 362 -26.64 -0.66 -7.84
N ILE A 363 -26.06 -0.84 -6.64
CA ILE A 363 -26.01 0.21 -5.62
C ILE A 363 -25.23 1.44 -6.14
N ALA A 364 -24.16 1.20 -6.92
CA ALA A 364 -23.35 2.26 -7.48
C ALA A 364 -24.06 3.05 -8.62
N HIS A 365 -24.95 2.39 -9.38
CA HIS A 365 -25.67 3.02 -10.49
C HIS A 365 -27.04 3.58 -10.11
N ASN A 366 -27.66 3.17 -8.99
CA ASN A 366 -29.02 3.54 -8.62
C ASN A 366 -29.07 4.19 -7.23
N PRO A 367 -29.04 5.52 -7.13
CA PRO A 367 -28.90 6.25 -5.86
C PRO A 367 -30.14 6.20 -4.95
N ILE A 368 -31.31 5.77 -5.43
CA ILE A 368 -32.59 6.00 -4.74
C ILE A 368 -32.92 4.97 -3.66
N GLN A 369 -32.25 3.81 -3.61
CA GLN A 369 -32.80 2.64 -2.90
C GLN A 369 -32.08 2.16 -1.63
N TYR A 370 -30.92 2.68 -1.20
CA TYR A 370 -30.17 2.05 -0.10
C TYR A 370 -29.54 3.01 0.92
N ASP A 371 -30.04 2.85 2.13
CA ASP A 371 -29.47 3.10 3.48
C ASP A 371 -28.80 4.45 3.80
N ARG A 372 -29.43 5.12 4.78
CA ARG A 372 -29.07 6.43 5.34
C ARG A 372 -27.86 6.42 6.30
N THR A 373 -26.85 5.58 6.08
CA THR A 373 -25.63 5.63 6.88
C THR A 373 -24.60 6.51 6.19
N LYS A 374 -24.17 7.61 6.84
CA LYS A 374 -23.26 8.61 6.28
C LYS A 374 -22.04 8.07 5.51
N PRO A 375 -21.31 7.02 5.96
CA PRO A 375 -20.16 6.53 5.20
C PRO A 375 -20.51 5.91 3.84
N ILE A 376 -21.63 5.20 3.74
CA ILE A 376 -22.08 4.61 2.46
C ILE A 376 -22.59 5.69 1.51
N GLU A 377 -23.16 6.74 2.04
CA GLU A 377 -23.64 7.88 1.26
C GLU A 377 -22.48 8.66 0.63
N ILE A 378 -21.39 8.86 1.36
CA ILE A 378 -20.17 9.49 0.83
C ILE A 378 -19.55 8.63 -0.27
N ASP A 379 -19.35 7.34 -0.02
CA ASP A 379 -18.81 6.40 -1.02
C ASP A 379 -19.67 6.37 -2.28
N ARG A 380 -20.99 6.42 -2.13
CA ARG A 380 -21.94 6.41 -3.23
C ARG A 380 -21.82 7.66 -4.11
N HIS A 381 -21.87 8.85 -3.52
CA HIS A 381 -21.72 10.10 -4.27
C HIS A 381 -20.38 10.17 -5.00
N PHE A 382 -19.33 9.70 -4.36
CA PHE A 382 -18.01 9.64 -4.96
C PHE A 382 -17.97 8.71 -6.20
N ILE A 383 -18.52 7.50 -6.07
CA ILE A 383 -18.55 6.54 -7.19
C ILE A 383 -19.45 7.05 -8.32
N GLU A 384 -20.65 7.57 -7.99
CA GLU A 384 -21.62 8.11 -8.93
C GLU A 384 -21.01 9.25 -9.76
N GLU A 385 -20.35 10.21 -9.10
CA GLU A 385 -19.64 11.32 -9.76
C GLU A 385 -18.63 10.80 -10.80
N LYS A 386 -17.82 9.78 -10.45
CA LYS A 386 -16.78 9.26 -11.34
C LYS A 386 -17.33 8.40 -12.49
N LEU A 387 -18.48 7.77 -12.30
CA LEU A 387 -19.23 7.09 -13.35
C LEU A 387 -19.85 8.08 -14.34
N GLU A 388 -20.49 9.16 -13.84
CA GLU A 388 -21.10 10.21 -14.65
C GLU A 388 -20.05 11.02 -15.45
N GLU A 389 -18.88 11.26 -14.85
CA GLU A 389 -17.75 11.88 -15.55
C GLU A 389 -17.15 10.97 -16.64
N GLY A 390 -17.55 9.70 -16.73
CA GLY A 390 -17.01 8.73 -17.68
C GLY A 390 -15.54 8.35 -17.41
N ILE A 391 -15.04 8.67 -16.22
CA ILE A 391 -13.65 8.38 -15.82
C ILE A 391 -13.47 6.89 -15.54
N VAL A 392 -14.51 6.24 -15.01
CA VAL A 392 -14.53 4.81 -14.71
C VAL A 392 -15.74 4.13 -15.31
N CYS A 393 -15.59 2.89 -15.73
CA CYS A 393 -16.71 2.00 -16.07
C CYS A 393 -16.66 0.76 -15.17
N MET A 394 -17.80 0.34 -14.65
CA MET A 394 -17.91 -0.88 -13.85
C MET A 394 -18.41 -2.04 -14.68
N SER A 395 -17.82 -3.21 -14.47
CA SER A 395 -18.16 -4.44 -15.18
C SER A 395 -18.32 -5.60 -14.20
N TYR A 396 -19.31 -6.44 -14.46
CA TYR A 396 -19.47 -7.68 -13.73
C TYR A 396 -18.46 -8.72 -14.20
N VAL A 397 -17.85 -9.43 -13.26
CA VAL A 397 -17.00 -10.59 -13.53
C VAL A 397 -17.52 -11.78 -12.69
N PRO A 398 -17.64 -13.01 -13.24
CA PRO A 398 -17.96 -14.21 -12.46
C PRO A 398 -16.94 -14.45 -11.36
N SER A 399 -17.38 -15.00 -10.21
CA SER A 399 -16.50 -15.24 -9.05
C SER A 399 -15.29 -16.13 -9.37
N GLU A 400 -15.39 -17.04 -10.30
CA GLU A 400 -14.29 -17.90 -10.79
C GLU A 400 -13.21 -17.12 -11.56
N HIS A 401 -13.55 -15.93 -12.06
CA HIS A 401 -12.64 -15.03 -12.77
C HIS A 401 -12.27 -13.79 -11.96
N GLN A 402 -12.75 -13.69 -10.71
CA GLN A 402 -12.44 -12.58 -9.81
C GLN A 402 -11.02 -12.71 -9.24
N LEU A 403 -10.08 -11.93 -9.77
CA LEU A 403 -8.67 -12.00 -9.37
C LEU A 403 -8.43 -11.61 -7.91
N ALA A 404 -9.25 -10.71 -7.37
CA ALA A 404 -9.13 -10.28 -5.98
C ALA A 404 -9.52 -11.34 -4.94
N ASN A 405 -10.06 -12.51 -5.36
CA ASN A 405 -10.39 -13.62 -4.46
C ASN A 405 -9.20 -14.11 -3.63
N ILE A 406 -7.99 -14.10 -4.20
CA ILE A 406 -6.75 -14.50 -3.53
C ILE A 406 -6.40 -13.58 -2.33
N LEU A 407 -6.96 -12.37 -2.32
CA LEU A 407 -6.72 -11.34 -1.31
C LEU A 407 -7.79 -11.33 -0.20
N THR A 408 -8.86 -12.13 -0.32
CA THR A 408 -10.01 -12.08 0.58
C THR A 408 -10.33 -13.39 1.27
N LYS A 409 -9.85 -14.52 0.76
CA LYS A 409 -10.17 -15.84 1.29
C LYS A 409 -9.06 -16.87 1.06
N GLY A 410 -9.04 -17.90 1.93
CA GLY A 410 -8.24 -19.10 1.67
C GLY A 410 -8.82 -19.86 0.47
N LEU A 411 -7.98 -20.36 -0.40
CA LEU A 411 -8.36 -21.03 -1.64
C LEU A 411 -7.84 -22.47 -1.67
N ASN A 412 -8.55 -23.35 -2.35
CA ASN A 412 -8.01 -24.67 -2.66
C ASN A 412 -6.81 -24.55 -3.62
N SER A 413 -5.96 -25.58 -3.67
CA SER A 413 -4.69 -25.54 -4.41
C SER A 413 -4.89 -25.22 -5.90
N SER A 414 -5.88 -25.81 -6.57
CA SER A 414 -6.13 -25.59 -7.99
C SER A 414 -6.49 -24.13 -8.28
N MET A 415 -7.48 -23.59 -7.59
CA MET A 415 -7.94 -22.21 -7.76
C MET A 415 -6.86 -21.20 -7.37
N PHE A 416 -6.08 -21.50 -6.32
CA PHE A 416 -4.97 -20.67 -5.89
C PHE A 416 -3.90 -20.54 -6.97
N HIS A 417 -3.45 -21.66 -7.55
CA HIS A 417 -2.43 -21.65 -8.60
C HIS A 417 -2.92 -21.00 -9.90
N ASP A 418 -4.19 -21.19 -10.26
CA ASP A 418 -4.80 -20.52 -11.42
C ASP A 418 -4.79 -18.99 -11.26
N LEU A 419 -5.17 -18.49 -10.08
CA LEU A 419 -5.13 -17.05 -9.80
C LEU A 419 -3.70 -16.51 -9.75
N VAL A 420 -2.75 -17.22 -9.13
CA VAL A 420 -1.33 -16.83 -9.09
C VAL A 420 -0.78 -16.67 -10.51
N PHE A 421 -1.10 -17.61 -11.41
CA PHE A 421 -0.71 -17.50 -12.82
C PHE A 421 -1.37 -16.30 -13.52
N LYS A 422 -2.68 -16.10 -13.34
CA LYS A 422 -3.41 -14.95 -13.92
C LYS A 422 -2.94 -13.59 -13.38
N LEU A 423 -2.35 -13.55 -12.20
CA LEU A 423 -1.72 -12.36 -11.64
C LEU A 423 -0.32 -12.08 -12.20
N GLY A 424 0.16 -12.91 -13.11
CA GLY A 424 1.46 -12.74 -13.77
C GLY A 424 2.64 -13.22 -12.95
N MET A 425 2.42 -14.07 -11.93
CA MET A 425 3.52 -14.72 -11.20
C MET A 425 3.97 -15.97 -11.95
N GLU A 426 5.15 -15.90 -12.48
CA GLU A 426 5.79 -17.01 -13.20
C GLU A 426 7.10 -17.39 -12.52
N ASP A 427 7.51 -18.64 -12.68
CA ASP A 427 8.84 -19.10 -12.27
C ASP A 427 9.84 -18.67 -13.34
N ILE A 428 10.72 -17.74 -12.98
CA ILE A 428 11.67 -17.13 -13.94
C ILE A 428 12.77 -18.07 -14.41
N TYR A 429 12.92 -19.24 -13.79
CA TYR A 429 13.93 -20.24 -14.14
C TYR A 429 13.34 -21.52 -14.74
N SER A 430 12.02 -21.67 -14.78
CA SER A 430 11.37 -22.86 -15.31
C SER A 430 11.21 -22.89 -16.85
N SER A 431 11.61 -21.83 -17.53
CA SER A 431 11.60 -21.72 -19.00
C SER A 431 13.01 -21.84 -19.57
N ALA A 432 13.59 -23.03 -19.50
CA ALA A 432 14.72 -23.45 -20.32
C ALA A 432 14.38 -24.79 -21.03
#